data_af1d18cc1ed6fabfb9f85717bb294677
#
_entry.id   af1d18cc1ed6fabfb9f85717bb294677
#
_cell.length_a   1.000
_cell.length_b   1.000
_cell.length_c   1.000
_cell.angle_alpha   90.00
_cell.angle_beta   90.00
_cell.angle_gamma   90.00
#
_symmetry.space_group_name_H-M   'P 1'
#
loop_
_entity.id
_entity.type
_entity.pdbx_description
1 polymer ?
#
loop_
_entity_poly.entity_id
_entity_poly.type
_entity_poly.pdbx_seq_one_letter_code
_entity_poly.pdbx_strand_id
1 'polypeptide(L)'
;KHVGLNVASDPLGTLTYLGVRGSLVVYSADDPSMFSSQNEQDNRQYARLFGLPCFEPATAQEMKDMTVAAFALSAQMGMPVMVRATTRVAHSRGVVELGDIRPKAGPRHYEKDYAFVPLPGNAVRHHKRLVERMRSLVPVSDASPFNRVEGPADTRLGVVASSAAVNYVLDAVKECGLSDTVGVFRLGMAWPLPENALLEFLRGKDTVLVLEELEPLVEEALRAMAQKNGLTLTILGKGTSDLSTLYEYTPA
;
A
#
# COMPACT_ATOMS: atom_id res chain seq x y z
N LYS A 1 -3.43 14.68 -5.76
CA LYS A 1 -3.75 14.38 -7.16
C LYS A 1 -2.58 13.64 -7.79
N HIS A 2 -2.82 12.47 -8.43
CA HIS A 2 -1.76 11.59 -8.92
C HIS A 2 -0.79 12.29 -9.90
N VAL A 3 -1.29 13.07 -10.84
CA VAL A 3 -0.44 13.81 -11.80
C VAL A 3 0.47 14.87 -11.14
N GLY A 4 0.11 15.35 -9.95
CA GLY A 4 1.00 16.24 -9.19
C GLY A 4 2.26 15.53 -8.69
N LEU A 5 2.20 14.22 -8.48
CA LEU A 5 3.35 13.42 -8.10
C LEU A 5 4.41 13.37 -9.21
N ASN A 6 4.00 13.44 -10.48
CA ASN A 6 4.92 13.49 -11.61
C ASN A 6 5.83 14.73 -11.52
N VAL A 7 5.26 15.88 -11.15
CA VAL A 7 6.03 17.13 -10.95
C VAL A 7 6.95 17.04 -9.73
N ALA A 8 6.52 16.36 -8.68
CA ALA A 8 7.27 16.19 -7.44
C ALA A 8 8.19 14.95 -7.45
N SER A 9 8.26 14.20 -8.55
CA SER A 9 8.95 12.90 -8.60
C SER A 9 10.44 13.00 -8.35
N ASP A 10 11.13 13.97 -8.97
CA ASP A 10 12.56 14.16 -8.78
C ASP A 10 12.93 14.53 -7.34
N PRO A 11 12.33 15.57 -6.71
CA PRO A 11 12.60 15.85 -5.31
C PRO A 11 12.18 14.72 -4.38
N LEU A 12 11.08 13.99 -4.66
CA LEU A 12 10.66 12.86 -3.85
C LEU A 12 11.65 11.69 -3.92
N GLY A 13 12.11 11.34 -5.13
CA GLY A 13 13.13 10.30 -5.32
C GLY A 13 14.42 10.64 -4.59
N THR A 14 14.89 11.90 -4.69
CA THR A 14 16.05 12.38 -3.94
C THR A 14 15.81 12.32 -2.43
N LEU A 15 14.63 12.69 -1.96
CA LEU A 15 14.29 12.69 -0.54
C LEU A 15 14.28 11.28 0.07
N THR A 16 13.87 10.24 -0.67
CA THR A 16 13.94 8.85 -0.16
C THR A 16 15.37 8.40 0.11
N TYR A 17 16.33 8.85 -0.70
CA TYR A 17 17.75 8.62 -0.47
C TYR A 17 18.26 9.38 0.77
N LEU A 18 18.01 10.68 0.82
CA LEU A 18 18.47 11.54 1.91
C LEU A 18 17.83 11.15 3.25
N GLY A 19 16.56 10.79 3.21
CA GLY A 19 15.74 10.59 4.40
C GLY A 19 15.19 11.89 4.97
N VAL A 20 14.49 11.79 6.09
CA VAL A 20 13.90 12.91 6.82
C VAL A 20 14.32 12.88 8.29
N ARG A 21 14.54 14.05 8.89
CA ARG A 21 14.87 14.18 10.33
C ARG A 21 13.64 14.27 11.22
N GLY A 22 12.51 14.59 10.63
CA GLY A 22 11.21 14.58 11.30
C GLY A 22 10.37 13.41 10.77
N SER A 23 9.15 13.71 10.43
CA SER A 23 8.26 12.80 9.72
C SER A 23 7.67 13.51 8.50
N LEU A 24 7.48 12.76 7.42
CA LEU A 24 6.88 13.26 6.20
C LEU A 24 5.95 12.21 5.62
N VAL A 25 4.70 12.59 5.42
CA VAL A 25 3.71 11.76 4.75
C VAL A 25 3.33 12.42 3.43
N VAL A 26 3.41 11.63 2.37
CA VAL A 26 2.98 12.03 1.02
C VAL A 26 1.59 11.44 0.78
N TYR A 27 0.59 12.31 0.68
CA TYR A 27 -0.74 11.88 0.29
C TYR A 27 -0.89 11.92 -1.23
N SER A 28 -1.17 10.76 -1.83
CA SER A 28 -1.45 10.61 -3.25
C SER A 28 -2.90 10.16 -3.46
N ALA A 29 -3.64 10.91 -4.26
CA ALA A 29 -5.01 10.56 -4.63
C ALA A 29 -5.03 10.21 -6.12
N ASP A 30 -5.11 8.92 -6.40
CA ASP A 30 -5.23 8.38 -7.75
C ASP A 30 -6.69 8.48 -8.21
N ASP A 31 -6.89 8.67 -9.49
CA ASP A 31 -8.19 8.92 -10.10
C ASP A 31 -8.51 7.89 -11.19
N PRO A 32 -8.75 6.61 -10.80
CA PRO A 32 -9.31 5.63 -11.73
C PRO A 32 -10.58 6.18 -12.36
N SER A 33 -10.82 5.88 -13.62
CA SER A 33 -11.91 6.46 -14.42
C SER A 33 -11.75 7.92 -14.78
N MET A 34 -10.67 8.58 -14.39
CA MET A 34 -10.34 9.95 -14.83
C MET A 34 -11.47 10.98 -14.62
N PHE A 35 -12.18 10.93 -13.47
CA PHE A 35 -13.30 11.84 -13.18
C PHE A 35 -12.90 13.30 -13.25
N SER A 36 -11.66 13.64 -12.91
CA SER A 36 -11.15 15.02 -13.00
C SER A 36 -9.68 15.09 -13.43
N SER A 37 -9.14 14.01 -14.00
CA SER A 37 -7.75 13.90 -14.41
C SER A 37 -7.61 13.66 -15.91
N GLN A 38 -6.45 14.01 -16.46
CA GLN A 38 -6.16 13.85 -17.90
C GLN A 38 -5.70 12.45 -18.30
N ASN A 39 -5.43 11.56 -17.33
CA ASN A 39 -5.02 10.17 -17.54
C ASN A 39 -5.32 9.34 -16.30
N GLU A 40 -5.25 8.03 -16.42
CA GLU A 40 -5.12 7.10 -15.31
C GLU A 40 -3.63 6.88 -15.00
N GLN A 41 -3.30 6.81 -13.71
CA GLN A 41 -1.93 6.59 -13.27
C GLN A 41 -1.92 5.89 -11.91
N ASP A 42 -1.16 4.81 -11.82
CA ASP A 42 -0.99 4.06 -10.58
C ASP A 42 0.25 4.54 -9.82
N ASN A 43 0.03 5.32 -8.79
CA ASN A 43 1.14 5.88 -8.00
C ASN A 43 1.80 4.87 -7.06
N ARG A 44 1.32 3.63 -6.96
CA ARG A 44 2.07 2.53 -6.33
C ARG A 44 3.39 2.26 -7.06
N GLN A 45 3.46 2.55 -8.36
CA GLN A 45 4.70 2.47 -9.13
C GLN A 45 5.77 3.41 -8.58
N TYR A 46 5.41 4.62 -8.14
CA TYR A 46 6.35 5.52 -7.48
C TYR A 46 6.82 4.98 -6.11
N ALA A 47 5.93 4.34 -5.36
CA ALA A 47 6.32 3.70 -4.12
C ALA A 47 7.39 2.62 -4.37
N ARG A 48 7.20 1.82 -5.41
CA ARG A 48 8.14 0.78 -5.82
C ARG A 48 9.45 1.36 -6.38
N LEU A 49 9.37 2.35 -7.27
CA LEU A 49 10.52 2.99 -7.92
C LEU A 49 11.46 3.67 -6.92
N PHE A 50 10.90 4.37 -5.95
CA PHE A 50 11.68 5.18 -5.01
C PHE A 50 11.96 4.46 -3.68
N GLY A 51 11.44 3.25 -3.47
CA GLY A 51 11.54 2.57 -2.18
C GLY A 51 10.79 3.35 -1.10
N LEU A 52 9.54 3.71 -1.36
CA LEU A 52 8.68 4.52 -0.50
C LEU A 52 7.60 3.63 0.12
N PRO A 53 7.55 3.43 1.45
CA PRO A 53 6.48 2.67 2.07
C PRO A 53 5.12 3.26 1.74
N CYS A 54 4.14 2.40 1.44
CA CYS A 54 2.83 2.83 0.98
C CYS A 54 1.69 2.14 1.74
N PHE A 55 0.77 2.95 2.26
CA PHE A 55 -0.50 2.51 2.82
C PHE A 55 -1.64 2.80 1.85
N GLU A 56 -2.61 1.88 1.80
CA GLU A 56 -3.82 1.97 0.98
C GLU A 56 -5.08 1.78 1.83
N PRO A 57 -5.63 2.86 2.39
CA PRO A 57 -6.86 2.79 3.18
C PRO A 57 -8.06 2.42 2.31
N ALA A 58 -9.02 1.68 2.89
CA ALA A 58 -10.29 1.31 2.27
C ALA A 58 -11.48 2.11 2.82
N THR A 59 -11.33 2.75 3.98
CA THR A 59 -12.39 3.50 4.66
C THR A 59 -11.89 4.83 5.21
N ALA A 60 -12.82 5.71 5.60
CA ALA A 60 -12.49 6.99 6.26
C ALA A 60 -11.76 6.77 7.60
N GLN A 61 -12.12 5.74 8.38
CA GLN A 61 -11.42 5.39 9.61
C GLN A 61 -9.98 4.95 9.31
N GLU A 62 -9.77 4.07 8.33
CA GLU A 62 -8.43 3.65 7.95
C GLU A 62 -7.59 4.80 7.38
N MET A 63 -8.19 5.71 6.63
CA MET A 63 -7.49 6.91 6.16
C MET A 63 -6.88 7.69 7.32
N LYS A 64 -7.62 7.91 8.40
CA LYS A 64 -7.14 8.57 9.61
C LYS A 64 -6.08 7.72 10.33
N ASP A 65 -6.35 6.44 10.56
CA ASP A 65 -5.47 5.57 11.35
C ASP A 65 -4.15 5.28 10.62
N MET A 66 -4.21 5.00 9.33
CA MET A 66 -3.02 4.81 8.49
C MET A 66 -2.21 6.09 8.34
N THR A 67 -2.85 7.28 8.31
CA THR A 67 -2.13 8.55 8.30
C THR A 67 -1.34 8.75 9.59
N VAL A 68 -1.94 8.45 10.75
CA VAL A 68 -1.25 8.51 12.04
C VAL A 68 -0.10 7.50 12.10
N ALA A 69 -0.33 6.27 11.62
CA ALA A 69 0.70 5.23 11.54
C ALA A 69 1.82 5.62 10.57
N ALA A 70 1.49 6.22 9.42
CA ALA A 70 2.46 6.70 8.44
C ALA A 70 3.40 7.77 9.02
N PHE A 71 2.89 8.72 9.80
CA PHE A 71 3.73 9.69 10.50
C PHE A 71 4.65 9.02 11.53
N ALA A 72 4.14 8.06 12.28
CA ALA A 72 4.94 7.31 13.25
C ALA A 72 6.04 6.48 12.55
N LEU A 73 5.68 5.76 11.49
CA LEU A 73 6.63 4.99 10.69
C LEU A 73 7.69 5.87 10.04
N SER A 74 7.29 7.01 9.48
CA SER A 74 8.20 7.99 8.90
C SER A 74 9.23 8.51 9.90
N ALA A 75 8.79 8.83 11.12
CA ALA A 75 9.68 9.26 12.21
C ALA A 75 10.64 8.15 12.64
N GLN A 76 10.15 6.92 12.78
CA GLN A 76 10.93 5.75 13.19
C GLN A 76 12.00 5.39 12.15
N MET A 77 11.64 5.38 10.89
CA MET A 77 12.51 4.94 9.80
C MET A 77 13.36 6.07 9.22
N GLY A 78 13.07 7.32 9.56
CA GLY A 78 13.75 8.50 9.02
C GLY A 78 13.60 8.62 7.49
N MET A 79 12.41 8.29 6.95
CA MET A 79 12.12 8.33 5.52
C MET A 79 10.68 8.77 5.25
N PRO A 80 10.36 9.32 4.07
CA PRO A 80 8.98 9.63 3.73
C PRO A 80 8.14 8.34 3.60
N VAL A 81 6.83 8.45 3.88
CA VAL A 81 5.85 7.37 3.73
C VAL A 81 4.70 7.89 2.88
N MET A 82 4.19 7.07 1.98
CA MET A 82 3.02 7.41 1.17
C MET A 82 1.75 6.84 1.79
N VAL A 83 0.69 7.64 1.77
CA VAL A 83 -0.70 7.17 1.92
C VAL A 83 -1.38 7.43 0.58
N ARG A 84 -1.76 6.35 -0.09
CA ARG A 84 -2.42 6.39 -1.39
C ARG A 84 -3.89 6.06 -1.23
N ALA A 85 -4.76 6.89 -1.79
CA ALA A 85 -6.18 6.62 -1.90
C ALA A 85 -6.63 6.73 -3.35
N THR A 86 -7.64 5.96 -3.71
CA THR A 86 -8.36 6.13 -4.98
C THR A 86 -9.56 7.06 -4.81
N THR A 87 -10.18 7.45 -5.89
CA THR A 87 -11.30 8.40 -5.91
C THR A 87 -12.39 8.02 -4.93
N ARG A 88 -12.79 6.74 -4.88
CA ARG A 88 -13.88 6.29 -3.99
C ARG A 88 -13.55 6.51 -2.53
N VAL A 89 -12.35 6.17 -2.11
CA VAL A 89 -11.91 6.39 -0.73
C VAL A 89 -11.78 7.88 -0.42
N ALA A 90 -11.20 8.66 -1.34
CA ALA A 90 -11.00 10.10 -1.17
C ALA A 90 -12.33 10.89 -1.06
N HIS A 91 -13.39 10.41 -1.69
CA HIS A 91 -14.72 11.02 -1.65
C HIS A 91 -15.69 10.34 -0.67
N SER A 92 -15.26 9.26 -0.01
CA SER A 92 -16.09 8.58 0.99
C SER A 92 -16.31 9.43 2.23
N ARG A 93 -17.42 9.18 2.92
CA ARG A 93 -17.75 9.77 4.22
C ARG A 93 -18.09 8.63 5.19
N GLY A 94 -17.69 8.79 6.43
CA GLY A 94 -17.98 7.80 7.47
C GLY A 94 -17.78 8.38 8.85
N VAL A 95 -18.29 7.68 9.85
CA VAL A 95 -18.00 7.99 11.25
C VAL A 95 -16.54 7.61 11.51
N VAL A 96 -15.80 8.52 12.14
CA VAL A 96 -14.39 8.35 12.47
C VAL A 96 -14.20 8.56 13.96
N GLU A 97 -13.66 7.57 14.65
CA GLU A 97 -13.21 7.69 16.02
C GLU A 97 -11.93 8.51 16.06
N LEU A 98 -11.98 9.63 16.77
CA LEU A 98 -10.81 10.48 17.00
C LEU A 98 -10.02 9.90 18.18
N GLY A 99 -8.72 9.75 18.02
CA GLY A 99 -7.82 9.42 19.12
C GLY A 99 -7.43 10.67 19.91
N ASP A 100 -6.64 10.46 20.96
CA ASP A 100 -6.10 11.54 21.78
C ASP A 100 -5.22 12.49 20.96
N ILE A 101 -5.37 13.80 21.21
CA ILE A 101 -4.50 14.81 20.63
C ILE A 101 -3.14 14.72 21.32
N ARG A 102 -2.12 14.32 20.58
CA ARG A 102 -0.76 14.27 21.13
C ARG A 102 -0.24 15.68 21.39
N PRO A 103 0.47 15.89 22.51
CA PRO A 103 1.06 17.19 22.79
C PRO A 103 1.98 17.63 21.64
N LYS A 104 1.95 18.92 21.33
CA LYS A 104 2.85 19.49 20.32
C LYS A 104 4.29 19.32 20.81
N ALA A 105 5.16 18.79 19.98
CA ALA A 105 6.59 18.75 20.27
C ALA A 105 7.12 20.18 20.45
N GLY A 106 8.08 20.35 21.36
CA GLY A 106 8.73 21.63 21.61
C GLY A 106 9.42 22.20 20.35
N PRO A 107 9.94 23.41 20.42
CA PRO A 107 10.62 24.05 19.30
C PRO A 107 11.76 23.17 18.80
N ARG A 108 11.82 23.00 17.50
CA ARG A 108 12.88 22.23 16.83
C ARG A 108 13.88 23.19 16.23
N HIS A 109 15.15 22.87 16.40
CA HIS A 109 16.23 23.60 15.76
C HIS A 109 16.69 22.86 14.49
N TYR A 110 16.87 23.61 13.40
CA TYR A 110 17.43 23.06 12.18
C TYR A 110 18.95 23.16 12.22
N GLU A 111 19.62 22.03 12.12
CA GLU A 111 21.07 21.97 11.94
C GLU A 111 21.40 21.60 10.50
N LYS A 112 22.24 22.41 9.87
CA LYS A 112 22.73 22.14 8.53
C LYS A 112 23.69 20.94 8.58
N ASP A 113 23.44 19.95 7.72
CA ASP A 113 24.26 18.74 7.63
C ASP A 113 24.62 18.46 6.17
N TYR A 114 25.91 18.41 5.89
CA TYR A 114 26.40 18.11 4.55
C TYR A 114 26.04 16.71 4.05
N ALA A 115 25.72 15.78 4.94
CA ALA A 115 25.24 14.46 4.54
C ALA A 115 23.91 14.54 3.76
N PHE A 116 23.11 15.59 3.96
CA PHE A 116 21.88 15.84 3.20
C PHE A 116 22.09 16.54 1.85
N VAL A 117 23.33 16.80 1.47
CA VAL A 117 23.63 17.31 0.13
C VAL A 117 23.78 16.11 -0.81
N PRO A 118 22.99 16.02 -1.90
CA PRO A 118 23.00 14.86 -2.80
C PRO A 118 24.20 14.85 -3.76
N LEU A 119 25.41 14.88 -3.19
CA LEU A 119 26.65 14.67 -3.95
C LEU A 119 26.84 13.18 -4.24
N PRO A 120 27.50 12.78 -5.35
CA PRO A 120 27.67 11.38 -5.73
C PRO A 120 28.18 10.48 -4.61
N GLY A 121 29.19 10.92 -3.85
CA GLY A 121 29.73 10.15 -2.71
C GLY A 121 28.73 9.98 -1.55
N ASN A 122 27.84 10.95 -1.32
CA ASN A 122 26.77 10.83 -0.36
C ASN A 122 25.66 9.93 -0.89
N ALA A 123 25.31 10.06 -2.18
CA ALA A 123 24.24 9.28 -2.82
C ALA A 123 24.50 7.76 -2.71
N VAL A 124 25.75 7.30 -2.92
CA VAL A 124 26.11 5.88 -2.75
C VAL A 124 25.82 5.37 -1.33
N ARG A 125 26.18 6.16 -0.30
CA ARG A 125 25.89 5.78 1.10
C ARG A 125 24.39 5.79 1.40
N HIS A 126 23.68 6.76 0.87
CA HIS A 126 22.24 6.87 1.06
C HIS A 126 21.49 5.75 0.36
N HIS A 127 21.92 5.34 -0.85
CA HIS A 127 21.32 4.20 -1.53
C HIS A 127 21.45 2.91 -0.70
N LYS A 128 22.62 2.62 -0.16
CA LYS A 128 22.81 1.48 0.73
C LYS A 128 21.85 1.52 1.92
N ARG A 129 21.72 2.68 2.58
CA ARG A 129 20.78 2.87 3.69
C ARG A 129 19.32 2.69 3.26
N LEU A 130 18.94 3.17 2.07
CA LEU A 130 17.58 3.00 1.54
C LEU A 130 17.27 1.51 1.35
N VAL A 131 18.17 0.74 0.74
CA VAL A 131 18.01 -0.71 0.56
C VAL A 131 17.90 -1.43 1.91
N GLU A 132 18.72 -1.09 2.88
CA GLU A 132 18.67 -1.63 4.23
C GLU A 132 17.35 -1.31 4.94
N ARG A 133 16.87 -0.06 4.85
CA ARG A 133 15.56 0.37 5.37
C ARG A 133 14.42 -0.41 4.73
N MET A 134 14.40 -0.53 3.41
CA MET A 134 13.35 -1.29 2.71
C MET A 134 13.32 -2.75 3.13
N ARG A 135 14.47 -3.39 3.34
CA ARG A 135 14.52 -4.76 3.88
C ARG A 135 13.99 -4.85 5.30
N SER A 136 14.31 -3.88 6.14
CA SER A 136 13.81 -3.84 7.54
C SER A 136 12.32 -3.53 7.64
N LEU A 137 11.70 -3.02 6.58
CA LEU A 137 10.28 -2.74 6.52
C LEU A 137 9.42 -3.97 6.19
N VAL A 138 9.97 -5.04 5.60
CA VAL A 138 9.20 -6.26 5.31
C VAL A 138 8.58 -6.85 6.59
N PRO A 139 9.34 -7.11 7.67
CA PRO A 139 8.73 -7.58 8.91
C PRO A 139 7.76 -6.58 9.56
N VAL A 140 7.93 -5.29 9.34
CA VAL A 140 6.97 -4.26 9.79
C VAL A 140 5.66 -4.37 9.02
N SER A 141 5.75 -4.62 7.70
CA SER A 141 4.57 -4.87 6.86
C SER A 141 3.87 -6.17 7.25
N ASP A 142 4.63 -7.25 7.52
CA ASP A 142 4.09 -8.53 8.01
C ASP A 142 3.31 -8.37 9.32
N ALA A 143 3.81 -7.56 10.24
CA ALA A 143 3.20 -7.30 11.54
C ALA A 143 2.17 -6.15 11.53
N SER A 144 1.91 -5.54 10.39
CA SER A 144 1.01 -4.39 10.30
C SER A 144 -0.44 -4.78 10.62
N PRO A 145 -1.11 -4.09 11.54
CA PRO A 145 -2.52 -4.37 11.85
C PRO A 145 -3.47 -4.07 10.68
N PHE A 146 -2.98 -3.39 9.67
CA PHE A 146 -3.71 -3.09 8.44
C PHE A 146 -3.62 -4.21 7.41
N ASN A 147 -2.70 -5.18 7.60
CA ASN A 147 -2.57 -6.39 6.81
C ASN A 147 -3.13 -7.56 7.61
N ARG A 148 -4.31 -8.03 7.26
CA ARG A 148 -4.99 -9.06 8.04
C ARG A 148 -5.93 -9.91 7.18
N VAL A 149 -6.22 -11.09 7.67
CA VAL A 149 -7.24 -11.97 7.09
C VAL A 149 -8.59 -11.65 7.73
N GLU A 150 -9.62 -11.49 6.90
CA GLU A 150 -11.02 -11.39 7.30
C GLU A 150 -11.76 -12.66 6.84
N GLY A 151 -12.66 -13.16 7.67
CA GLY A 151 -13.30 -14.47 7.47
C GLY A 151 -12.38 -15.65 7.83
N PRO A 152 -12.72 -16.87 7.39
CA PRO A 152 -11.95 -18.06 7.73
C PRO A 152 -10.63 -18.11 6.97
N ALA A 153 -9.54 -18.35 7.70
CA ALA A 153 -8.21 -18.43 7.11
C ALA A 153 -7.97 -19.77 6.39
N ASP A 154 -8.52 -20.88 6.95
CA ASP A 154 -8.34 -22.24 6.41
C ASP A 154 -9.41 -22.56 5.37
N THR A 155 -9.28 -21.95 4.19
CA THR A 155 -10.20 -22.13 3.05
C THR A 155 -9.42 -22.45 1.79
N ARG A 156 -10.06 -23.15 0.83
CA ARG A 156 -9.45 -23.43 -0.49
C ARG A 156 -9.50 -22.25 -1.46
N LEU A 157 -10.43 -21.33 -1.20
CA LEU A 157 -10.60 -20.11 -1.95
C LEU A 157 -10.12 -18.91 -1.15
N GLY A 158 -9.38 -18.03 -1.77
CA GLY A 158 -8.89 -16.80 -1.15
C GLY A 158 -9.08 -15.59 -2.06
N VAL A 159 -9.17 -14.42 -1.43
CA VAL A 159 -9.12 -13.15 -2.14
C VAL A 159 -8.06 -12.28 -1.49
N VAL A 160 -7.23 -11.62 -2.30
CA VAL A 160 -6.33 -10.54 -1.83
C VAL A 160 -6.83 -9.24 -2.41
N ALA A 161 -7.15 -8.28 -1.57
CA ALA A 161 -7.70 -7.00 -2.00
C ALA A 161 -7.05 -5.81 -1.29
N SER A 162 -6.95 -4.66 -1.96
CA SER A 162 -6.45 -3.40 -1.41
C SER A 162 -7.39 -2.23 -1.68
N SER A 163 -7.27 -1.16 -0.90
CA SER A 163 -8.04 0.08 -1.06
C SER A 163 -9.56 -0.16 -1.13
N ALA A 164 -10.28 0.55 -1.99
CA ALA A 164 -11.74 0.46 -2.15
C ALA A 164 -12.21 -0.97 -2.50
N ALA A 165 -11.41 -1.72 -3.23
CA ALA A 165 -11.74 -3.09 -3.64
C ALA A 165 -12.01 -4.04 -2.46
N VAL A 166 -11.42 -3.78 -1.29
CA VAL A 166 -11.71 -4.56 -0.07
C VAL A 166 -13.20 -4.53 0.28
N ASN A 167 -13.81 -3.36 0.22
CA ASN A 167 -15.22 -3.21 0.58
C ASN A 167 -16.12 -3.99 -0.39
N TYR A 168 -15.83 -3.91 -1.69
CA TYR A 168 -16.60 -4.64 -2.72
C TYR A 168 -16.47 -6.16 -2.56
N VAL A 169 -15.26 -6.64 -2.23
CA VAL A 169 -15.05 -8.08 -1.94
C VAL A 169 -15.86 -8.53 -0.73
N LEU A 170 -15.82 -7.77 0.37
CA LEU A 170 -16.53 -8.14 1.59
C LEU A 170 -18.05 -8.15 1.39
N ASP A 171 -18.57 -7.16 0.66
CA ASP A 171 -19.98 -7.12 0.30
C ASP A 171 -20.37 -8.31 -0.61
N ALA A 172 -19.60 -8.57 -1.67
CA ALA A 172 -19.85 -9.68 -2.58
C ALA A 172 -19.78 -11.05 -1.88
N VAL A 173 -18.79 -11.28 -1.02
CA VAL A 173 -18.65 -12.52 -0.23
C VAL A 173 -19.90 -12.74 0.64
N LYS A 174 -20.40 -11.67 1.26
CA LYS A 174 -21.62 -11.72 2.09
C LYS A 174 -22.87 -11.96 1.24
N GLU A 175 -23.05 -11.22 0.17
CA GLU A 175 -24.24 -11.30 -0.70
C GLU A 175 -24.34 -12.66 -1.42
N CYS A 176 -23.21 -13.25 -1.81
CA CYS A 176 -23.15 -14.56 -2.42
C CYS A 176 -23.23 -15.72 -1.40
N GLY A 177 -23.29 -15.45 -0.11
CA GLY A 177 -23.33 -16.48 0.92
C GLY A 177 -22.02 -17.27 1.06
N LEU A 178 -20.87 -16.65 0.74
CA LEU A 178 -19.56 -17.30 0.72
C LEU A 178 -18.72 -17.02 1.98
N SER A 179 -19.30 -16.43 3.02
CA SER A 179 -18.58 -15.98 4.23
C SER A 179 -17.83 -17.10 4.97
N ASP A 180 -18.30 -18.34 4.85
CA ASP A 180 -17.67 -19.50 5.49
C ASP A 180 -16.69 -20.27 4.57
N THR A 181 -16.57 -19.86 3.31
CA THR A 181 -15.79 -20.58 2.30
C THR A 181 -14.68 -19.77 1.65
N VAL A 182 -14.68 -18.45 1.83
CA VAL A 182 -13.69 -17.53 1.26
C VAL A 182 -12.99 -16.76 2.35
N GLY A 183 -11.66 -16.89 2.42
CA GLY A 183 -10.82 -16.03 3.23
C GLY A 183 -10.41 -14.79 2.43
N VAL A 184 -10.45 -13.61 3.05
CA VAL A 184 -10.06 -12.35 2.40
C VAL A 184 -8.82 -11.79 3.09
N PHE A 185 -7.72 -11.69 2.37
CA PHE A 185 -6.53 -10.97 2.84
C PHE A 185 -6.68 -9.50 2.48
N ARG A 186 -6.85 -8.68 3.49
CA ARG A 186 -6.89 -7.24 3.38
C ARG A 186 -5.47 -6.68 3.38
N LEU A 187 -5.08 -6.07 2.28
CA LEU A 187 -3.76 -5.48 2.09
C LEU A 187 -3.84 -3.96 2.31
N GLY A 188 -3.51 -3.50 3.51
CA GLY A 188 -3.55 -2.08 3.86
C GLY A 188 -2.18 -1.40 3.81
N MET A 189 -1.08 -2.12 4.11
CA MET A 189 0.28 -1.68 3.80
C MET A 189 0.73 -2.40 2.53
N ALA A 190 0.55 -1.72 1.39
CA ALA A 190 0.73 -2.32 0.07
C ALA A 190 2.19 -2.35 -0.40
N TRP A 191 3.08 -1.57 0.23
CA TRP A 191 4.50 -1.60 -0.09
C TRP A 191 5.37 -1.26 1.15
N PRO A 192 6.47 -2.04 1.44
CA PRO A 192 6.72 -3.34 0.84
C PRO A 192 5.61 -4.33 1.17
N LEU A 193 5.44 -5.34 0.32
CA LEU A 193 4.45 -6.39 0.58
C LEU A 193 4.77 -7.17 1.86
N PRO A 194 3.77 -7.61 2.63
CA PRO A 194 3.92 -8.48 3.79
C PRO A 194 4.18 -9.92 3.30
N GLU A 195 5.44 -10.22 2.94
CA GLU A 195 5.79 -11.44 2.22
C GLU A 195 5.45 -12.71 3.03
N ASN A 196 5.74 -12.74 4.32
CA ASN A 196 5.46 -13.91 5.16
C ASN A 196 3.98 -14.09 5.41
N ALA A 197 3.25 -13.01 5.71
CA ALA A 197 1.81 -13.08 5.94
C ALA A 197 1.05 -13.49 4.67
N LEU A 198 1.46 -12.99 3.51
CA LEU A 198 0.89 -13.41 2.23
C LEU A 198 1.23 -14.87 1.91
N LEU A 199 2.47 -15.32 2.12
CA LEU A 199 2.85 -16.72 1.93
C LEU A 199 2.05 -17.66 2.84
N GLU A 200 1.85 -17.28 4.09
CA GLU A 200 1.01 -18.04 5.02
C GLU A 200 -0.43 -18.12 4.52
N PHE A 201 -0.98 -16.99 4.06
CA PHE A 201 -2.32 -16.95 3.49
C PHE A 201 -2.47 -17.80 2.22
N LEU A 202 -1.46 -17.79 1.32
CA LEU A 202 -1.51 -18.55 0.06
C LEU A 202 -1.40 -20.07 0.28
N ARG A 203 -0.77 -20.51 1.37
CA ARG A 203 -0.63 -21.95 1.66
C ARG A 203 -2.00 -22.60 1.86
N GLY A 204 -2.20 -23.74 1.23
CA GLY A 204 -3.45 -24.49 1.31
C GLY A 204 -4.59 -23.94 0.44
N LYS A 205 -4.38 -22.84 -0.27
CA LYS A 205 -5.34 -22.34 -1.26
C LYS A 205 -5.18 -23.09 -2.60
N ASP A 206 -6.30 -23.37 -3.24
CA ASP A 206 -6.33 -23.85 -4.62
C ASP A 206 -6.41 -22.68 -5.60
N THR A 207 -7.20 -21.67 -5.22
CA THR A 207 -7.42 -20.48 -6.05
C THR A 207 -7.42 -19.23 -5.19
N VAL A 208 -6.72 -18.22 -5.68
CA VAL A 208 -6.70 -16.88 -5.09
C VAL A 208 -7.07 -15.86 -6.17
N LEU A 209 -8.09 -15.05 -5.89
CA LEU A 209 -8.45 -13.90 -6.71
C LEU A 209 -7.74 -12.66 -6.16
N VAL A 210 -7.09 -11.89 -7.04
CA VAL A 210 -6.50 -10.59 -6.67
C VAL A 210 -7.39 -9.49 -7.20
N LEU A 211 -7.88 -8.64 -6.29
CA LEU A 211 -8.71 -7.50 -6.63
C LEU A 211 -8.02 -6.19 -6.24
N GLU A 212 -7.50 -5.52 -7.24
CA GLU A 212 -6.78 -4.24 -7.11
C GLU A 212 -7.14 -3.30 -8.26
N GLU A 213 -7.28 -2.02 -7.98
CA GLU A 213 -7.56 -1.02 -9.00
C GLU A 213 -6.28 -0.66 -9.76
N LEU A 214 -6.43 -0.26 -11.03
CA LEU A 214 -5.36 0.14 -11.96
C LEU A 214 -4.44 -1.04 -12.35
N GLU A 215 -3.15 -0.94 -12.10
CA GLU A 215 -2.14 -1.91 -12.55
C GLU A 215 -2.12 -3.22 -11.73
N PRO A 216 -1.79 -4.38 -12.33
CA PRO A 216 -1.77 -5.68 -11.63
C PRO A 216 -0.51 -5.89 -10.78
N LEU A 217 -0.16 -4.94 -9.92
CA LEU A 217 1.09 -4.97 -9.13
C LEU A 217 1.11 -6.04 -8.06
N VAL A 218 0.01 -6.23 -7.37
CA VAL A 218 -0.12 -7.26 -6.32
C VAL A 218 -0.23 -8.63 -6.97
N GLU A 219 -1.02 -8.76 -8.03
CA GLU A 219 -1.17 -10.00 -8.80
C GLU A 219 0.20 -10.52 -9.29
N GLU A 220 0.98 -9.66 -9.96
CA GLU A 220 2.31 -10.01 -10.47
C GLU A 220 3.25 -10.44 -9.34
N ALA A 221 3.23 -9.71 -8.23
CA ALA A 221 4.05 -10.03 -7.07
C ALA A 221 3.66 -11.36 -6.43
N LEU A 222 2.37 -11.67 -6.31
CA LEU A 222 1.89 -12.94 -5.78
C LEU A 222 2.23 -14.11 -6.69
N ARG A 223 2.17 -13.95 -8.02
CA ARG A 223 2.60 -14.97 -8.98
C ARG A 223 4.10 -15.27 -8.82
N ALA A 224 4.91 -14.23 -8.77
CA ALA A 224 6.36 -14.38 -8.55
C ALA A 224 6.67 -15.04 -7.19
N MET A 225 5.93 -14.67 -6.15
CA MET A 225 6.06 -15.22 -4.80
C MET A 225 5.66 -16.70 -4.75
N ALA A 226 4.55 -17.08 -5.38
CA ALA A 226 4.08 -18.45 -5.45
C ALA A 226 5.11 -19.34 -6.17
N GLN A 227 5.60 -18.91 -7.33
CA GLN A 227 6.61 -19.62 -8.11
C GLN A 227 7.92 -19.80 -7.29
N LYS A 228 8.42 -18.73 -6.69
CA LYS A 228 9.65 -18.73 -5.89
C LYS A 228 9.58 -19.73 -4.72
N ASN A 229 8.39 -19.93 -4.16
CA ASN A 229 8.18 -20.79 -2.98
C ASN A 229 7.57 -22.15 -3.33
N GLY A 230 7.46 -22.50 -4.60
CA GLY A 230 6.96 -23.81 -5.06
C GLY A 230 5.48 -24.04 -4.72
N LEU A 231 4.69 -22.98 -4.58
CA LEU A 231 3.26 -23.11 -4.32
C LEU A 231 2.51 -23.44 -5.61
N THR A 232 1.64 -24.46 -5.54
CA THR A 232 0.78 -24.85 -6.66
C THR A 232 -0.63 -24.37 -6.38
N LEU A 233 -1.00 -23.23 -6.95
CA LEU A 233 -2.35 -22.65 -6.87
C LEU A 233 -2.63 -21.83 -8.13
N THR A 234 -3.90 -21.60 -8.39
CA THR A 234 -4.35 -20.70 -9.47
C THR A 234 -4.48 -19.28 -8.91
N ILE A 235 -3.78 -18.32 -9.51
CA ILE A 235 -3.93 -16.90 -9.19
C ILE A 235 -4.72 -16.26 -10.32
N LEU A 236 -5.90 -15.77 -10.01
CA LEU A 236 -6.79 -15.02 -10.90
C LEU A 236 -6.65 -13.51 -10.61
N GLY A 237 -6.73 -12.72 -11.64
CA GLY A 237 -6.66 -11.27 -11.57
C GLY A 237 -6.84 -10.65 -12.94
N LYS A 238 -6.39 -9.44 -13.14
CA LYS A 238 -6.56 -8.68 -14.40
C LYS A 238 -5.95 -9.38 -15.62
N GLY A 239 -4.88 -10.13 -15.43
CA GLY A 239 -4.20 -10.84 -16.53
C GLY A 239 -4.84 -12.17 -16.93
N THR A 240 -5.79 -12.72 -16.16
CA THR A 240 -6.29 -14.09 -16.33
C THR A 240 -7.78 -14.27 -16.09
N SER A 241 -8.50 -13.21 -15.81
CA SER A 241 -9.95 -13.21 -15.58
C SER A 241 -10.63 -12.08 -16.35
N ASP A 242 -11.95 -12.02 -16.28
CA ASP A 242 -12.75 -10.94 -16.88
C ASP A 242 -12.67 -9.61 -16.09
N LEU A 243 -11.74 -9.49 -15.14
CA LEU A 243 -11.53 -8.25 -14.40
C LEU A 243 -10.98 -7.16 -15.32
N SER A 244 -11.67 -6.01 -15.35
CA SER A 244 -11.27 -4.89 -16.18
C SER A 244 -9.91 -4.34 -15.75
N THR A 245 -9.07 -4.04 -16.72
CA THR A 245 -7.85 -3.25 -16.52
C THR A 245 -8.10 -1.75 -16.60
N LEU A 246 -9.32 -1.34 -17.00
CA LEU A 246 -9.73 0.04 -17.16
C LEU A 246 -10.67 0.43 -16.03
N TYR A 247 -10.51 1.66 -15.58
CA TYR A 247 -11.41 2.33 -14.67
C TYR A 247 -11.41 1.78 -13.23
N GLU A 248 -12.24 2.37 -12.40
CA GLU A 248 -12.49 1.86 -11.06
C GLU A 248 -13.45 0.66 -11.08
N TYR A 249 -13.40 -0.15 -10.03
CA TYR A 249 -14.43 -1.15 -9.81
C TYR A 249 -15.71 -0.52 -9.25
N THR A 250 -16.85 -1.12 -9.59
CA THR A 250 -18.17 -0.76 -9.06
C THR A 250 -18.83 -2.00 -8.48
N PRO A 251 -19.82 -1.85 -7.58
CA PRO A 251 -20.59 -2.98 -7.04
C PRO A 251 -21.47 -3.71 -8.07
N ALA A 252 -21.65 -3.13 -9.27
CA ALA A 252 -22.50 -3.65 -10.34
C ALA A 252 -21.69 -4.43 -11.37
#